data_a2770f36ab0ca54c2941ce5f4d4d35a5
#
_entry.id   a2770f36ab0ca54c2941ce5f4d4d35a5
#
_cell.length_a   1.000
_cell.length_b   1.000
_cell.length_c   1.000
_cell.angle_alpha   90.00
_cell.angle_beta   90.00
_cell.angle_gamma   90.00
#
_symmetry.space_group_name_H-M   'P 1'
#
loop_
_entity.id
_entity.type
_entity.pdbx_description
1 polymer ?
#
loop_
_entity_poly.entity_id
_entity_poly.type
_entity_poly.pdbx_seq_one_letter_code
_entity_poly.pdbx_strand_id
1 'polypeptide(L)'
;MTILEVGRQMVRGEREHFPIARLLGMVMKELEPGRAVFTLRVDERYHNPLGTLHGGVYTDLADAAMGWAYAATLGEGETFTTIELKINFLRAVRQATLTAEAKVVKAGGTLGYVECEVKDEQGRLVARSTSTCLKIKKE
;
A
#
# COMPACT_ATOMS: atom_id res chain seq x y z
N MET A 1 1.83 11.45 -18.65
CA MET A 1 2.46 11.32 -17.31
C MET A 1 2.48 9.87 -16.89
N THR A 2 3.59 9.40 -16.33
CA THR A 2 3.64 8.06 -15.75
C THR A 2 2.93 8.02 -14.39
N ILE A 3 2.60 6.83 -13.94
CA ILE A 3 2.00 6.65 -12.61
C ILE A 3 2.96 7.14 -11.52
N LEU A 4 4.26 6.91 -11.71
CA LEU A 4 5.28 7.42 -10.78
C LEU A 4 5.21 8.95 -10.63
N GLU A 5 5.08 9.67 -11.74
CA GLU A 5 4.97 11.13 -11.71
C GLU A 5 3.72 11.60 -10.97
N VAL A 6 2.59 10.93 -11.22
CA VAL A 6 1.33 11.23 -10.51
C VAL A 6 1.49 10.98 -9.00
N GLY A 7 2.07 9.85 -8.64
CA GLY A 7 2.29 9.51 -7.23
C GLY A 7 3.23 10.47 -6.53
N ARG A 8 4.28 10.91 -7.20
CA ARG A 8 5.21 11.91 -6.63
C ARG A 8 4.53 13.25 -6.37
N GLN A 9 3.57 13.64 -7.21
CA GLN A 9 2.76 14.82 -6.94
C GLN A 9 1.93 14.65 -5.67
N MET A 10 1.38 13.46 -5.43
CA MET A 10 0.64 13.16 -4.20
C MET A 10 1.54 13.26 -2.97
N VAL A 11 2.75 12.69 -3.04
CA VAL A 11 3.73 12.74 -1.93
C VAL A 11 4.10 14.19 -1.58
N ARG A 12 4.22 15.06 -2.58
CA ARG A 12 4.57 16.48 -2.39
C ARG A 12 3.38 17.36 -1.99
N GLY A 13 2.17 16.79 -1.92
CA GLY A 13 0.97 17.57 -1.61
C GLY A 13 0.46 18.41 -2.76
N GLU A 14 0.90 18.16 -3.98
CA GLU A 14 0.50 18.88 -5.20
C GLU A 14 -0.73 18.27 -5.87
N ARG A 15 -1.19 17.13 -5.37
CA ARG A 15 -2.34 16.39 -5.89
C ARG A 15 -3.03 15.68 -4.73
N GLU A 16 -4.35 15.64 -4.75
CA GLU A 16 -5.12 14.84 -3.81
C GLU A 16 -4.79 13.35 -3.95
N HIS A 17 -4.83 12.65 -2.82
CA HIS A 17 -4.75 11.19 -2.82
C HIS A 17 -6.02 10.59 -3.46
N PHE A 18 -5.92 9.34 -3.86
CA PHE A 18 -7.02 8.61 -4.47
C PHE A 18 -8.16 8.36 -3.46
N PRO A 19 -9.40 8.10 -3.93
CA PRO A 19 -10.59 8.12 -3.07
C PRO A 19 -10.52 7.28 -1.81
N ILE A 20 -10.09 6.01 -1.91
CA ILE A 20 -10.04 5.15 -0.71
C ILE A 20 -9.00 5.64 0.31
N ALA A 21 -7.91 6.23 -0.16
CA ALA A 21 -6.92 6.80 0.74
C ALA A 21 -7.50 7.99 1.51
N ARG A 22 -8.24 8.86 0.83
CA ARG A 22 -8.90 9.99 1.51
C ARG A 22 -9.96 9.52 2.49
N LEU A 23 -10.74 8.49 2.10
CA LEU A 23 -11.80 7.96 2.96
C LEU A 23 -11.24 7.40 4.26
N LEU A 24 -10.16 6.62 4.19
CA LEU A 24 -9.56 5.98 5.36
C LEU A 24 -8.51 6.85 6.06
N GLY A 25 -8.02 7.88 5.39
CA GLY A 25 -6.95 8.71 5.94
C GLY A 25 -5.56 8.16 5.71
N MET A 26 -5.39 7.30 4.70
CA MET A 26 -4.06 6.80 4.31
C MET A 26 -3.29 7.90 3.59
N VAL A 27 -2.00 8.02 3.90
CA VAL A 27 -1.13 9.03 3.29
C VAL A 27 0.11 8.36 2.72
N MET A 28 0.39 8.61 1.44
CA MET A 28 1.62 8.15 0.80
C MET A 28 2.75 9.10 1.17
N LYS A 29 3.77 8.58 1.85
CA LYS A 29 4.89 9.38 2.37
C LYS A 29 6.10 9.35 1.46
N GLU A 30 6.35 8.22 0.80
CA GLU A 30 7.52 8.03 -0.07
C GLU A 30 7.11 7.16 -1.24
N LEU A 31 7.69 7.45 -2.40
CA LEU A 31 7.46 6.66 -3.61
C LEU A 31 8.69 6.68 -4.49
N GLU A 32 9.18 5.49 -4.81
CA GLU A 32 10.26 5.23 -5.75
C GLU A 32 9.88 4.03 -6.61
N PRO A 33 10.48 3.86 -7.80
CA PRO A 33 10.24 2.63 -8.55
C PRO A 33 10.56 1.41 -7.68
N GLY A 34 9.56 0.58 -7.43
CA GLY A 34 9.69 -0.63 -6.65
C GLY A 34 9.59 -0.47 -5.14
N ARG A 35 9.30 0.75 -4.64
CA ARG A 35 9.15 0.99 -3.20
C ARG A 35 8.12 2.08 -2.92
N ALA A 36 7.25 1.84 -1.94
CA ALA A 36 6.28 2.84 -1.48
C ALA A 36 6.12 2.75 0.03
N VAL A 37 5.87 3.88 0.66
CA VAL A 37 5.60 3.97 2.10
C VAL A 37 4.31 4.73 2.31
N PHE A 38 3.37 4.10 3.03
CA PHE A 38 2.10 4.71 3.44
C PHE A 38 1.99 4.73 4.95
N THR A 39 1.28 5.72 5.48
CA THR A 39 0.94 5.77 6.90
C THR A 39 -0.57 5.84 7.09
N LEU A 40 -1.02 5.37 8.25
CA LEU A 40 -2.42 5.45 8.66
C LEU A 40 -2.49 5.64 10.17
N ARG A 41 -3.24 6.65 10.62
CA ARG A 41 -3.55 6.81 12.04
C ARG A 41 -4.78 5.98 12.37
N VAL A 42 -4.61 4.96 13.21
CA VAL A 42 -5.68 4.03 13.61
C VAL A 42 -6.37 4.53 14.88
N ASP A 43 -7.69 4.52 14.85
CA ASP A 43 -8.54 4.81 16.01
C ASP A 43 -9.79 3.91 15.98
N GLU A 44 -10.74 4.14 16.89
CA GLU A 44 -11.94 3.30 17.06
C GLU A 44 -12.84 3.23 15.83
N ARG A 45 -12.73 4.17 14.88
CA ARG A 45 -13.55 4.16 13.66
C ARG A 45 -13.28 2.92 12.79
N TYR A 46 -12.11 2.30 12.97
CA TYR A 46 -11.67 1.16 12.16
C TYR A 46 -11.75 -0.17 12.90
N HIS A 47 -12.37 -0.18 14.10
CA HIS A 47 -12.38 -1.36 14.96
C HIS A 47 -13.37 -2.42 14.48
N ASN A 48 -12.97 -3.68 14.67
CA ASN A 48 -13.83 -4.85 14.56
C ASN A 48 -14.67 -4.98 15.86
N PRO A 49 -15.59 -5.97 15.97
CA PRO A 49 -16.39 -6.15 17.19
C PRO A 49 -15.58 -6.40 18.47
N LEU A 50 -14.32 -6.79 18.36
CA LEU A 50 -13.44 -7.04 19.52
C LEU A 50 -12.72 -5.78 20.01
N GLY A 51 -12.92 -4.65 19.35
CA GLY A 51 -12.30 -3.38 19.73
C GLY A 51 -10.84 -3.26 19.28
N THR A 52 -10.47 -3.98 18.23
CA THR A 52 -9.13 -3.87 17.61
C THR A 52 -9.29 -3.57 16.11
N LEU A 53 -8.20 -3.15 15.48
CA LEU A 53 -8.21 -2.80 14.06
C LEU A 53 -8.74 -3.96 13.21
N HIS A 54 -9.73 -3.64 12.36
CA HIS A 54 -10.32 -4.61 11.44
C HIS A 54 -9.28 -5.07 10.41
N GLY A 55 -9.24 -6.37 10.15
CA GLY A 55 -8.29 -6.96 9.19
C GLY A 55 -8.36 -6.37 7.79
N GLY A 56 -9.55 -5.97 7.36
CA GLY A 56 -9.73 -5.30 6.07
C GLY A 56 -8.95 -4.00 5.95
N VAL A 57 -8.81 -3.26 7.04
CA VAL A 57 -8.07 -1.98 7.03
C VAL A 57 -6.57 -2.22 6.91
N TYR A 58 -6.00 -3.21 7.62
CA TYR A 58 -4.61 -3.62 7.38
C TYR A 58 -4.41 -3.96 5.90
N THR A 59 -5.38 -4.67 5.33
CA THR A 59 -5.32 -5.13 3.94
C THR A 59 -5.37 -3.95 2.98
N ASP A 60 -6.24 -2.97 3.20
CA ASP A 60 -6.30 -1.76 2.39
C ASP A 60 -4.96 -1.01 2.41
N LEU A 61 -4.37 -0.88 3.59
CA LEU A 61 -3.09 -0.17 3.74
C LEU A 61 -1.96 -0.91 3.02
N ALA A 62 -1.87 -2.23 3.21
CA ALA A 62 -0.85 -3.04 2.56
C ALA A 62 -1.03 -3.08 1.04
N ASP A 63 -2.26 -3.22 0.57
CA ASP A 63 -2.56 -3.26 -0.85
C ASP A 63 -2.21 -1.93 -1.53
N ALA A 64 -2.56 -0.80 -0.90
CA ALA A 64 -2.19 0.51 -1.42
C ALA A 64 -0.66 0.65 -1.55
N ALA A 65 0.08 0.27 -0.52
CA ALA A 65 1.54 0.36 -0.55
C ALA A 65 2.15 -0.55 -1.62
N MET A 66 1.70 -1.80 -1.70
CA MET A 66 2.20 -2.76 -2.69
C MET A 66 1.83 -2.36 -4.11
N GLY A 67 0.60 -1.90 -4.32
CA GLY A 67 0.13 -1.44 -5.63
C GLY A 67 0.96 -0.26 -6.14
N TRP A 68 1.20 0.74 -5.31
CA TRP A 68 1.99 1.90 -5.70
C TRP A 68 3.47 1.56 -5.91
N ALA A 69 4.04 0.68 -5.09
CA ALA A 69 5.42 0.22 -5.30
C ALA A 69 5.59 -0.41 -6.69
N TYR A 70 4.64 -1.25 -7.09
CA TYR A 70 4.66 -1.87 -8.41
C TYR A 70 4.33 -0.87 -9.52
N ALA A 71 3.30 -0.06 -9.33
CA ALA A 71 2.86 0.94 -10.32
C ALA A 71 3.98 1.92 -10.66
N ALA A 72 4.81 2.26 -9.70
CA ALA A 72 5.93 3.18 -9.90
C ALA A 72 7.03 2.60 -10.83
N THR A 73 7.01 1.30 -11.11
CA THR A 73 7.92 0.66 -12.06
C THR A 73 7.39 0.70 -13.50
N LEU A 74 6.14 1.08 -13.70
CA LEU A 74 5.49 1.02 -15.02
C LEU A 74 5.83 2.23 -15.87
N GLY A 75 5.91 1.99 -17.17
CA GLY A 75 6.15 3.05 -18.15
C GLY A 75 4.86 3.64 -18.69
N GLU A 76 5.01 4.54 -19.65
CA GLU A 76 3.87 5.15 -20.35
C GLU A 76 3.00 4.08 -20.99
N GLY A 77 1.69 4.24 -20.88
CA GLY A 77 0.72 3.32 -21.48
C GLY A 77 0.58 1.98 -20.78
N GLU A 78 1.30 1.77 -19.68
CA GLU A 78 1.18 0.57 -18.88
C GLU A 78 0.33 0.82 -17.64
N THR A 79 -0.45 -0.18 -17.25
CA THR A 79 -1.20 -0.19 -15.99
C THR A 79 -1.11 -1.60 -15.40
N PHE A 80 -1.81 -1.86 -14.33
CA PHE A 80 -1.76 -3.17 -13.69
C PHE A 80 -3.04 -3.44 -12.92
N THR A 81 -3.18 -4.69 -12.51
CA THR A 81 -4.16 -5.08 -11.50
C THR A 81 -3.52 -6.05 -10.53
N THR A 82 -3.91 -5.99 -9.27
CA THR A 82 -3.53 -7.01 -8.27
C THR A 82 -4.42 -8.21 -8.49
N ILE A 83 -3.82 -9.38 -8.70
CA ILE A 83 -4.59 -10.61 -8.93
C ILE A 83 -4.61 -11.53 -7.72
N GLU A 84 -3.77 -11.27 -6.73
CA GLU A 84 -3.72 -12.07 -5.53
C GLU A 84 -3.05 -11.26 -4.43
N LEU A 85 -3.55 -11.39 -3.21
CA LEU A 85 -2.95 -10.78 -2.03
C LEU A 85 -3.11 -11.76 -0.87
N LYS A 86 -2.02 -11.97 -0.14
CA LYS A 86 -2.03 -12.74 1.09
C LYS A 86 -1.55 -11.83 2.21
N ILE A 87 -2.20 -11.89 3.37
CA ILE A 87 -1.79 -11.13 4.54
C ILE A 87 -1.84 -11.98 5.80
N ASN A 88 -0.87 -11.78 6.69
CA ASN A 88 -0.87 -12.33 8.03
C ASN A 88 -0.97 -11.20 9.03
N PHE A 89 -1.94 -11.30 9.92
CA PHE A 89 -2.15 -10.37 11.03
C PHE A 89 -1.38 -10.91 12.23
N LEU A 90 -0.37 -10.18 12.66
CA LEU A 90 0.61 -10.69 13.63
C LEU A 90 0.47 -10.05 15.01
N ARG A 91 -0.21 -8.91 15.11
CA ARG A 91 -0.38 -8.20 16.35
C ARG A 91 -1.66 -7.37 16.32
N ALA A 92 -2.46 -7.45 17.37
CA ALA A 92 -3.65 -6.62 17.50
C ALA A 92 -3.26 -5.15 17.74
N VAL A 93 -4.01 -4.25 17.14
CA VAL A 93 -3.79 -2.79 17.23
C VAL A 93 -5.10 -2.14 17.68
N ARG A 94 -5.03 -1.22 18.62
CA ARG A 94 -6.20 -0.42 19.05
C ARG A 94 -6.07 1.02 18.58
N GLN A 95 -4.99 1.67 18.98
CA GLN A 95 -4.64 3.02 18.56
C GLN A 95 -3.14 3.04 18.25
N ALA A 96 -2.78 3.49 17.06
CA ALA A 96 -1.39 3.54 16.63
C ALA A 96 -1.29 4.31 15.34
N THR A 97 -0.11 4.80 15.02
CA THR A 97 0.23 5.21 13.67
C THR A 97 0.95 4.06 13.01
N LEU A 98 0.35 3.50 11.96
CA LEU A 98 0.92 2.40 11.22
C LEU A 98 1.69 2.92 10.01
N THR A 99 2.81 2.27 9.73
CA THR A 99 3.61 2.52 8.53
C THR A 99 3.70 1.23 7.74
N ALA A 100 3.23 1.27 6.49
CA ALA A 100 3.36 0.17 5.55
C ALA A 100 4.47 0.49 4.57
N GLU A 101 5.49 -0.34 4.53
CA GLU A 101 6.56 -0.25 3.54
C GLU A 101 6.48 -1.44 2.60
N ALA A 102 6.28 -1.17 1.32
CA ALA A 102 6.21 -2.20 0.28
C ALA A 102 7.43 -2.14 -0.61
N LYS A 103 7.90 -3.31 -1.02
CA LYS A 103 9.03 -3.44 -1.95
C LYS A 103 8.70 -4.49 -2.99
N VAL A 104 8.99 -4.16 -4.25
CA VAL A 104 8.91 -5.13 -5.33
C VAL A 104 10.07 -6.11 -5.17
N VAL A 105 9.75 -7.39 -5.02
CA VAL A 105 10.76 -8.46 -4.93
C VAL A 105 11.24 -8.83 -6.33
N LYS A 106 10.30 -8.93 -7.29
CA LYS A 106 10.61 -9.23 -8.68
C LYS A 106 9.55 -8.63 -9.59
N ALA A 107 10.00 -7.97 -10.64
CA ALA A 107 9.15 -7.46 -11.70
C ALA A 107 9.56 -8.14 -13.00
N GLY A 108 8.72 -9.05 -13.49
CA GLY A 108 8.91 -9.69 -14.79
C GLY A 108 8.24 -8.90 -15.90
N GLY A 109 8.20 -9.46 -17.10
CA GLY A 109 7.55 -8.83 -18.25
C GLY A 109 6.04 -8.69 -18.10
N THR A 110 5.42 -9.59 -17.35
CA THR A 110 3.95 -9.64 -17.19
C THR A 110 3.54 -9.60 -15.72
N LEU A 111 4.28 -10.27 -14.83
CA LEU A 111 3.93 -10.40 -13.42
C LEU A 111 4.96 -9.71 -12.54
N GLY A 112 4.47 -9.13 -11.43
CA GLY A 112 5.29 -8.61 -10.37
C GLY A 112 4.94 -9.26 -9.04
N TYR A 113 5.95 -9.56 -8.24
CA TYR A 113 5.78 -10.07 -6.89
C TYR A 113 6.24 -9.01 -5.90
N VAL A 114 5.38 -8.67 -4.95
CA VAL A 114 5.58 -7.55 -4.03
C VAL A 114 5.41 -8.01 -2.60
N GLU A 115 6.19 -7.48 -1.68
CA GLU A 115 6.06 -7.74 -0.25
C GLU A 115 5.85 -6.44 0.52
N CYS A 116 5.22 -6.52 1.69
CA CYS A 116 4.93 -5.37 2.54
C CYS A 116 5.03 -5.76 4.00
N GLU A 117 5.66 -4.90 4.77
CA GLU A 117 5.64 -4.96 6.23
C GLU A 117 4.86 -3.78 6.77
N VAL A 118 3.97 -4.04 7.73
CA VAL A 118 3.22 -2.99 8.43
C VAL A 118 3.69 -2.97 9.87
N LYS A 119 4.17 -1.82 10.32
CA LYS A 119 4.72 -1.63 11.66
C LYS A 119 4.02 -0.50 12.40
N ASP A 120 3.99 -0.57 13.72
CA ASP A 120 3.53 0.54 14.55
C ASP A 120 4.67 1.54 14.81
N GLU A 121 4.39 2.62 15.56
CA GLU A 121 5.37 3.67 15.83
C GLU A 121 6.53 3.23 16.73
N GLN A 122 6.42 2.05 17.35
CA GLN A 122 7.50 1.46 18.12
C GLN A 122 8.34 0.48 17.29
N GLY A 123 8.04 0.38 16.00
CA GLY A 123 8.75 -0.51 15.09
C GLY A 123 8.32 -1.97 15.19
N ARG A 124 7.22 -2.27 15.89
CA ARG A 124 6.74 -3.66 16.03
C ARG A 124 5.98 -4.07 14.77
N LEU A 125 6.27 -5.26 14.28
CA LEU A 125 5.61 -5.81 13.11
C LEU A 125 4.17 -6.21 13.47
N VAL A 126 3.19 -5.57 12.86
CA VAL A 126 1.77 -5.83 13.13
C VAL A 126 1.10 -6.65 12.04
N ALA A 127 1.61 -6.59 10.82
CA ALA A 127 1.12 -7.40 9.70
C ALA A 127 2.20 -7.55 8.64
N ARG A 128 2.10 -8.61 7.86
CA ARG A 128 2.98 -8.86 6.72
C ARG A 128 2.15 -9.37 5.55
N SER A 129 2.44 -8.86 4.36
CA SER A 129 1.65 -9.16 3.17
C SER A 129 2.54 -9.39 1.97
N THR A 130 2.04 -10.19 1.04
CA THR A 130 2.61 -10.34 -0.30
C THR A 130 1.49 -10.23 -1.31
N SER A 131 1.83 -9.81 -2.52
CA SER A 131 0.86 -9.75 -3.61
C SER A 131 1.50 -10.09 -4.95
N THR A 132 0.65 -10.49 -5.88
CA THR A 132 1.00 -10.69 -7.28
C THR A 132 0.25 -9.68 -8.12
N CYS A 133 0.97 -8.93 -8.93
CA CYS A 133 0.41 -7.91 -9.82
C CYS A 133 0.59 -8.34 -11.27
N LEU A 134 -0.44 -8.11 -12.07
CA LEU A 134 -0.44 -8.38 -13.50
C LEU A 134 -0.31 -7.07 -14.26
N LYS A 135 0.74 -6.94 -15.07
CA LYS A 135 0.92 -5.79 -15.95
C LYS A 135 -0.07 -5.87 -17.10
N ILE A 136 -0.71 -4.75 -17.38
CA ILE A 136 -1.64 -4.62 -18.49
C ILE A 136 -1.14 -3.48 -19.37
N LYS A 137 -1.02 -3.74 -20.66
CA LYS A 137 -0.68 -2.70 -21.64
C LYS A 137 -1.98 -2.12 -22.15
N LYS A 138 -2.09 -0.80 -22.12
CA LYS A 138 -3.22 -0.12 -22.74
C LYS A 138 -3.06 -0.18 -24.27
N GLU A 139 -4.14 -0.56 -24.93
CA GLU A 139 -4.21 -0.53 -26.40
C GLU A 139 -4.26 0.90 -26.92
#